data_321e2f6ed75998e1db31e570b97f9c9a
#
_entry.id   321e2f6ed75998e1db31e570b97f9c9a
#
_cell.length_a   1.000
_cell.length_b   1.000
_cell.length_c   1.000
_cell.angle_alpha   90.00
_cell.angle_beta   90.00
_cell.angle_gamma   90.00
#
_symmetry.space_group_name_H-M   'P 1'
#
loop_
_entity.id
_entity.type
_entity.pdbx_description
1 polymer ?
#
loop_
_entity_poly.entity_id
_entity_poly.type
_entity_poly.pdbx_seq_one_letter_code
_entity_poly.pdbx_strand_id
1 'polypeptide(L)'
;MKIPAAGTLPWRLVDGALEVAIVHRPRYDDWSWAKGKLDPGEDWAVAAVRETEEETGLVVRLGPPLPEARYTLLGRDGTPDEKVVRYWSARVTGGDGHLLNEIDEVVWLPVPEAHARLDYARDRDQLLALVRLQQTERLDTWPLVIVRHAHAVARGEWSGTKDTKRPLDDLGRARAVALSAVLTAYGVTRVVTSPSDRCLRTVELYAVSAGARLRSRRGLSEEGFEAAPQRAHRHLLRLLERGEPALLCTHGPVIPPLLDDVAGRLDLDAAGSVEVIEQFAEARDDKLDKGEALVCHVVGTGDTARVVAVERHLP
;
A
#
# COMPACT_ATOMS: atom_id res chain seq x y z
N MET A 1 20.59 -4.34 -18.18
CA MET A 1 20.21 -3.42 -17.06
C MET A 1 18.90 -3.89 -16.48
N LYS A 2 18.57 -3.57 -15.17
CA LYS A 2 17.22 -3.79 -14.65
C LYS A 2 16.37 -2.54 -14.88
N ILE A 3 15.18 -2.73 -15.44
CA ILE A 3 14.19 -1.68 -15.68
C ILE A 3 13.02 -1.91 -14.73
N PRO A 4 12.96 -1.19 -13.59
CA PRO A 4 11.83 -1.30 -12.68
C PRO A 4 10.59 -0.62 -13.28
N ALA A 5 9.45 -1.28 -13.14
CA ALA A 5 8.16 -0.76 -13.56
C ALA A 5 7.06 -1.22 -12.59
N ALA A 6 6.00 -0.45 -12.49
CA ALA A 6 4.86 -0.75 -11.64
C ALA A 6 3.54 -0.55 -12.41
N GLY A 7 2.52 -1.27 -12.03
CA GLY A 7 1.22 -1.15 -12.66
C GLY A 7 0.11 -1.76 -11.82
N THR A 8 -1.10 -1.66 -12.30
CA THR A 8 -2.26 -2.21 -11.60
C THR A 8 -3.17 -3.02 -12.53
N LEU A 9 -3.99 -3.85 -11.91
CA LEU A 9 -5.16 -4.42 -12.51
C LEU A 9 -6.38 -3.69 -11.94
N PRO A 10 -6.86 -2.62 -12.61
CA PRO A 10 -8.04 -1.90 -12.15
C PRO A 10 -9.28 -2.78 -12.25
N TRP A 11 -10.07 -2.84 -11.18
CA TRP A 11 -11.25 -3.67 -11.13
C TRP A 11 -12.45 -2.96 -10.48
N ARG A 12 -13.64 -3.44 -10.83
CA ARG A 12 -14.91 -3.08 -10.22
C ARG A 12 -15.85 -4.29 -10.18
N LEU A 13 -16.88 -4.22 -9.36
CA LEU A 13 -17.97 -5.19 -9.37
C LEU A 13 -19.22 -4.53 -9.99
N VAL A 14 -19.78 -5.18 -11.00
CA VAL A 14 -21.04 -4.80 -11.63
C VAL A 14 -22.02 -5.95 -11.44
N ASP A 15 -23.07 -5.73 -10.69
CA ASP A 15 -24.05 -6.76 -10.31
C ASP A 15 -23.41 -8.03 -9.70
N GLY A 16 -22.32 -7.84 -8.96
CA GLY A 16 -21.53 -8.92 -8.34
C GLY A 16 -20.51 -9.60 -9.26
N ALA A 17 -20.51 -9.28 -10.55
CA ALA A 17 -19.52 -9.79 -11.50
C ALA A 17 -18.25 -8.92 -11.52
N LEU A 18 -17.10 -9.57 -11.61
CA LEU A 18 -15.81 -8.91 -11.73
C LEU A 18 -15.58 -8.40 -13.15
N GLU A 19 -15.39 -7.10 -13.29
CA GLU A 19 -14.89 -6.45 -14.50
C GLU A 19 -13.53 -5.84 -14.24
N VAL A 20 -12.68 -5.85 -15.27
CA VAL A 20 -11.33 -5.26 -15.24
C VAL A 20 -11.17 -4.29 -16.40
N ALA A 21 -10.36 -3.25 -16.17
CA ALA A 21 -9.98 -2.30 -17.22
C ALA A 21 -8.63 -2.71 -17.82
N ILE A 22 -8.59 -2.84 -19.15
CA ILE A 22 -7.36 -3.07 -19.92
C ILE A 22 -7.15 -1.92 -20.90
N VAL A 23 -5.91 -1.71 -21.31
CA VAL A 23 -5.48 -0.59 -22.16
C VAL A 23 -5.02 -1.08 -23.52
N HIS A 24 -5.37 -0.34 -24.58
CA HIS A 24 -4.80 -0.51 -25.92
C HIS A 24 -3.62 0.44 -26.13
N ARG A 25 -2.51 -0.11 -26.63
CA ARG A 25 -1.30 0.65 -26.92
C ARG A 25 -1.09 0.74 -28.44
N PRO A 26 -1.48 1.83 -29.11
CA PRO A 26 -1.48 1.94 -30.57
C PRO A 26 -0.09 1.73 -31.19
N ARG A 27 0.98 2.09 -30.46
CA ARG A 27 2.37 1.89 -30.93
C ARG A 27 2.72 0.42 -31.16
N TYR A 28 2.11 -0.49 -30.40
CA TYR A 28 2.38 -1.94 -30.44
C TYR A 28 1.20 -2.72 -30.99
N ASP A 29 0.05 -2.05 -31.17
CA ASP A 29 -1.23 -2.64 -31.54
C ASP A 29 -1.58 -3.84 -30.64
N ASP A 30 -1.47 -3.62 -29.31
CA ASP A 30 -1.64 -4.66 -28.30
C ASP A 30 -2.47 -4.21 -27.10
N TRP A 31 -3.03 -5.19 -26.38
CA TRP A 31 -3.78 -5.02 -25.16
C TRP A 31 -3.02 -5.53 -23.94
N SER A 32 -2.93 -4.72 -22.92
CA SER A 32 -2.21 -5.05 -21.68
C SER A 32 -2.77 -4.32 -20.46
N TRP A 33 -2.11 -4.51 -19.31
CA TRP A 33 -2.37 -3.73 -18.09
C TRP A 33 -1.66 -2.39 -18.12
N ALA A 34 -2.29 -1.37 -17.50
CA ALA A 34 -1.68 -0.08 -17.26
C ALA A 34 -0.40 -0.24 -16.41
N LYS A 35 0.73 0.29 -16.87
CA LYS A 35 2.03 0.17 -16.20
C LYS A 35 3.10 1.03 -16.83
N GLY A 36 3.95 1.59 -16.03
CA GLY A 36 5.11 2.31 -16.52
C GLY A 36 6.34 2.20 -15.64
N LYS A 37 7.36 2.97 -15.95
CA LYS A 37 8.64 2.97 -15.24
C LYS A 37 8.54 3.81 -13.98
N LEU A 38 9.30 3.41 -12.95
CA LEU A 38 9.46 4.25 -11.77
C LEU A 38 10.29 5.48 -12.11
N ASP A 39 9.90 6.61 -11.54
CA ASP A 39 10.74 7.79 -11.48
C ASP A 39 11.90 7.61 -10.48
N PRO A 40 13.01 8.36 -10.61
CA PRO A 40 14.13 8.25 -9.68
C PRO A 40 13.71 8.46 -8.22
N GLY A 41 13.88 7.44 -7.39
CA GLY A 41 13.52 7.47 -5.97
C GLY A 41 12.03 7.30 -5.67
N GLU A 42 11.20 6.99 -6.66
CA GLU A 42 9.78 6.76 -6.48
C GLU A 42 9.51 5.39 -5.83
N ASP A 43 8.55 5.35 -4.89
CA ASP A 43 8.05 4.08 -4.34
C ASP A 43 7.22 3.33 -5.39
N TRP A 44 7.32 2.00 -5.39
CA TRP A 44 6.62 1.14 -6.35
C TRP A 44 5.09 1.30 -6.33
N ALA A 45 4.50 1.42 -5.15
CA ALA A 45 3.06 1.61 -4.99
C ALA A 45 2.60 2.97 -5.54
N VAL A 46 3.44 4.00 -5.37
CA VAL A 46 3.18 5.34 -5.91
C VAL A 46 3.24 5.33 -7.43
N ALA A 47 4.29 4.71 -8.01
CA ALA A 47 4.41 4.55 -9.45
C ALA A 47 3.21 3.80 -10.06
N ALA A 48 2.74 2.72 -9.40
CA ALA A 48 1.61 1.94 -9.88
C ALA A 48 0.33 2.77 -9.99
N VAL A 49 0.04 3.61 -9.00
CA VAL A 49 -1.14 4.48 -9.02
C VAL A 49 -0.99 5.59 -10.04
N ARG A 50 0.17 6.27 -10.08
CA ARG A 50 0.46 7.33 -11.05
C ARG A 50 0.30 6.84 -12.49
N GLU A 51 0.95 5.74 -12.85
CA GLU A 51 0.87 5.17 -14.20
C GLU A 51 -0.55 4.73 -14.56
N THR A 52 -1.30 4.21 -13.59
CA THR A 52 -2.71 3.86 -13.82
C THR A 52 -3.54 5.10 -14.13
N GLU A 53 -3.38 6.18 -13.37
CA GLU A 53 -4.11 7.43 -13.60
C GLU A 53 -3.71 8.07 -14.94
N GLU A 54 -2.41 8.11 -15.26
CA GLU A 54 -1.87 8.66 -16.52
C GLU A 54 -2.34 7.89 -17.75
N GLU A 55 -2.37 6.54 -17.68
CA GLU A 55 -2.73 5.69 -18.81
C GLU A 55 -4.24 5.45 -18.94
N THR A 56 -5.03 5.64 -17.88
CA THR A 56 -6.46 5.27 -17.89
C THR A 56 -7.41 6.37 -17.45
N GLY A 57 -6.92 7.44 -16.82
CA GLY A 57 -7.76 8.44 -16.16
C GLY A 57 -8.54 7.91 -14.95
N LEU A 58 -8.22 6.71 -14.48
CA LEU A 58 -8.89 6.08 -13.33
C LEU A 58 -8.17 6.40 -12.03
N VAL A 59 -8.92 6.82 -11.02
CA VAL A 59 -8.42 6.92 -9.64
C VAL A 59 -8.64 5.59 -8.94
N VAL A 60 -7.57 5.02 -8.41
CA VAL A 60 -7.58 3.68 -7.80
C VAL A 60 -7.09 3.69 -6.36
N ARG A 61 -7.51 2.70 -5.60
CA ARG A 61 -6.94 2.31 -4.32
C ARG A 61 -6.30 0.94 -4.45
N LEU A 62 -5.02 0.83 -4.06
CA LEU A 62 -4.31 -0.45 -4.10
C LEU A 62 -4.92 -1.45 -3.11
N GLY A 63 -5.11 -2.65 -3.60
CA GLY A 63 -5.40 -3.87 -2.85
C GLY A 63 -4.16 -4.77 -2.77
N PRO A 64 -4.31 -6.09 -2.54
CA PRO A 64 -3.19 -7.02 -2.42
C PRO A 64 -2.26 -6.99 -3.62
N PRO A 65 -0.93 -7.14 -3.39
CA PRO A 65 0.03 -7.31 -4.46
C PRO A 65 -0.25 -8.60 -5.25
N LEU A 66 0.09 -8.57 -6.52
CA LEU A 66 -0.01 -9.70 -7.44
C LEU A 66 1.40 -10.21 -7.77
N PRO A 67 1.54 -11.40 -8.34
CA PRO A 67 2.85 -11.94 -8.70
C PRO A 67 3.62 -10.98 -9.59
N GLU A 68 4.94 -10.86 -9.35
CA GLU A 68 5.83 -10.03 -10.15
C GLU A 68 6.03 -10.61 -11.56
N ALA A 69 5.98 -9.77 -12.60
CA ALA A 69 6.29 -10.19 -13.95
C ALA A 69 7.73 -9.80 -14.32
N ARG A 70 8.50 -10.76 -14.86
CA ARG A 70 9.87 -10.54 -15.34
C ARG A 70 9.97 -10.96 -16.79
N TYR A 71 10.57 -10.11 -17.62
CA TYR A 71 10.84 -10.43 -19.02
C TYR A 71 11.98 -9.60 -19.59
N THR A 72 12.62 -10.15 -20.62
CA THR A 72 13.75 -9.52 -21.31
C THR A 72 13.24 -8.62 -22.43
N LEU A 73 13.81 -7.43 -22.52
CA LEU A 73 13.68 -6.51 -23.65
C LEU A 73 15.05 -6.32 -24.30
N LEU A 74 15.07 -6.09 -25.62
CA LEU A 74 16.29 -5.66 -26.28
C LEU A 74 16.44 -4.14 -26.11
N GLY A 75 17.53 -3.73 -25.49
CA GLY A 75 17.94 -2.32 -25.44
C GLY A 75 18.25 -1.75 -26.83
N ARG A 76 18.37 -0.43 -26.95
CA ARG A 76 18.67 0.23 -28.22
C ARG A 76 20.01 -0.19 -28.82
N ASP A 77 20.93 -0.63 -27.99
CA ASP A 77 22.27 -1.17 -28.35
C ASP A 77 22.27 -2.67 -28.64
N GLY A 78 21.09 -3.33 -28.59
CA GLY A 78 20.94 -4.78 -28.79
C GLY A 78 21.28 -5.59 -27.54
N THR A 79 21.66 -4.97 -26.42
CA THR A 79 21.90 -5.70 -25.16
C THR A 79 20.56 -6.09 -24.49
N PRO A 80 20.50 -7.25 -23.81
CA PRO A 80 19.30 -7.64 -23.10
C PRO A 80 19.14 -6.85 -21.80
N ASP A 81 18.01 -6.20 -21.65
CA ASP A 81 17.55 -5.57 -20.41
C ASP A 81 16.46 -6.42 -19.76
N GLU A 82 16.52 -6.59 -18.44
CA GLU A 82 15.48 -7.25 -17.67
C GLU A 82 14.46 -6.23 -17.18
N LYS A 83 13.22 -6.29 -17.68
CA LYS A 83 12.12 -5.50 -17.12
C LYS A 83 11.45 -6.31 -16.00
N VAL A 84 11.36 -5.67 -14.84
CA VAL A 84 10.69 -6.19 -13.65
C VAL A 84 9.48 -5.33 -13.40
N VAL A 85 8.29 -5.93 -13.38
CA VAL A 85 7.02 -5.21 -13.17
C VAL A 85 6.33 -5.77 -11.94
N ARG A 86 6.09 -4.91 -10.94
CA ARG A 86 5.25 -5.23 -9.81
C ARG A 86 3.83 -4.77 -10.08
N TYR A 87 2.87 -5.62 -9.76
CA TYR A 87 1.46 -5.37 -9.97
C TYR A 87 0.66 -5.45 -8.67
N TRP A 88 -0.38 -4.66 -8.61
CA TRP A 88 -1.39 -4.69 -7.55
C TRP A 88 -2.78 -4.89 -8.13
N SER A 89 -3.64 -5.59 -7.40
CA SER A 89 -5.06 -5.42 -7.58
C SER A 89 -5.43 -3.98 -7.21
N ALA A 90 -6.30 -3.32 -7.98
CA ALA A 90 -6.62 -1.92 -7.71
C ALA A 90 -8.12 -1.68 -7.85
N ARG A 91 -8.77 -1.38 -6.72
CA ARG A 91 -10.19 -1.01 -6.73
C ARG A 91 -10.36 0.40 -7.28
N VAL A 92 -11.16 0.55 -8.31
CA VAL A 92 -11.48 1.88 -8.85
C VAL A 92 -12.38 2.63 -7.89
N THR A 93 -11.98 3.84 -7.54
CA THR A 93 -12.66 4.73 -6.58
C THR A 93 -13.18 6.01 -7.23
N GLY A 94 -12.74 6.32 -8.46
CA GLY A 94 -13.13 7.52 -9.20
C GLY A 94 -12.37 7.62 -10.50
N GLY A 95 -12.29 8.83 -11.02
CA GLY A 95 -11.65 9.17 -12.30
C GLY A 95 -12.65 9.55 -13.37
N ASP A 96 -12.21 10.32 -14.35
CA ASP A 96 -13.05 10.79 -15.45
C ASP A 96 -12.79 10.02 -16.76
N GLY A 97 -11.81 9.10 -16.76
CA GLY A 97 -11.42 8.30 -17.92
C GLY A 97 -10.70 9.10 -19.00
N HIS A 98 -10.19 10.31 -18.66
CA HIS A 98 -9.46 11.15 -19.60
C HIS A 98 -8.07 10.56 -19.88
N LEU A 99 -7.80 10.20 -21.14
CA LEU A 99 -6.54 9.62 -21.57
C LEU A 99 -5.52 10.74 -21.87
N LEU A 100 -4.35 10.67 -21.25
CA LEU A 100 -3.34 11.72 -21.36
C LEU A 100 -2.14 11.36 -22.26
N ASN A 101 -1.85 10.09 -22.52
CA ASN A 101 -0.57 9.66 -23.08
C ASN A 101 -0.69 8.56 -24.16
N GLU A 102 0.23 7.60 -24.13
CA GLU A 102 0.48 6.56 -25.14
C GLU A 102 -0.71 5.59 -25.39
N ILE A 103 -1.81 5.74 -24.66
CA ILE A 103 -3.00 4.88 -24.70
C ILE A 103 -4.10 5.59 -25.47
N ASP A 104 -4.74 4.91 -26.41
CA ASP A 104 -5.85 5.45 -27.19
C ASP A 104 -7.21 4.87 -26.78
N GLU A 105 -7.22 3.72 -26.09
CA GLU A 105 -8.46 3.09 -25.66
C GLU A 105 -8.31 2.39 -24.31
N VAL A 106 -9.31 2.55 -23.43
CA VAL A 106 -9.50 1.80 -22.19
C VAL A 106 -10.83 1.12 -22.22
N VAL A 107 -10.85 -0.20 -22.03
CA VAL A 107 -12.10 -0.97 -22.05
C VAL A 107 -12.32 -1.72 -20.75
N TRP A 108 -13.56 -1.71 -20.29
CA TRP A 108 -14.02 -2.54 -19.18
C TRP A 108 -14.56 -3.85 -19.71
N LEU A 109 -14.00 -4.95 -19.27
CA LEU A 109 -14.39 -6.29 -19.75
C LEU A 109 -14.65 -7.24 -18.58
N PRO A 110 -15.64 -8.13 -18.71
CA PRO A 110 -15.73 -9.33 -17.88
C PRO A 110 -14.48 -10.19 -18.02
N VAL A 111 -14.15 -10.95 -16.99
CA VAL A 111 -12.92 -11.76 -16.93
C VAL A 111 -12.67 -12.64 -18.17
N PRO A 112 -13.67 -13.40 -18.71
CA PRO A 112 -13.44 -14.23 -19.89
C PRO A 112 -13.07 -13.41 -21.14
N GLU A 113 -13.68 -12.25 -21.33
CA GLU A 113 -13.44 -11.36 -22.47
C GLU A 113 -12.05 -10.69 -22.33
N ALA A 114 -11.71 -10.22 -21.13
CA ALA A 114 -10.38 -9.68 -20.83
C ALA A 114 -9.29 -10.73 -21.09
N HIS A 115 -9.50 -11.98 -20.63
CA HIS A 115 -8.55 -13.06 -20.87
C HIS A 115 -8.33 -13.33 -22.36
N ALA A 116 -9.40 -13.30 -23.17
CA ALA A 116 -9.32 -13.49 -24.62
C ALA A 116 -8.65 -12.31 -25.34
N ARG A 117 -8.82 -11.08 -24.81
CA ARG A 117 -8.33 -9.85 -25.42
C ARG A 117 -6.85 -9.57 -25.12
N LEU A 118 -6.35 -9.94 -23.93
CA LEU A 118 -4.98 -9.72 -23.53
C LEU A 118 -4.00 -10.48 -24.43
N ASP A 119 -2.99 -9.78 -24.97
CA ASP A 119 -2.06 -10.35 -25.93
C ASP A 119 -0.97 -11.22 -25.29
N TYR A 120 -0.57 -10.93 -24.06
CA TYR A 120 0.56 -11.58 -23.42
C TYR A 120 0.14 -12.62 -22.37
N ALA A 121 0.80 -13.79 -22.39
CA ALA A 121 0.58 -14.84 -21.40
C ALA A 121 0.79 -14.33 -19.97
N ARG A 122 1.84 -13.55 -19.73
CA ARG A 122 2.11 -12.94 -18.42
C ARG A 122 0.96 -12.05 -17.91
N ASP A 123 0.27 -11.34 -18.82
CA ASP A 123 -0.86 -10.47 -18.44
C ASP A 123 -2.10 -11.30 -18.11
N ARG A 124 -2.30 -12.43 -18.80
CA ARG A 124 -3.32 -13.44 -18.45
C ARG A 124 -3.02 -14.12 -17.11
N ASP A 125 -1.75 -14.40 -16.80
CA ASP A 125 -1.36 -14.95 -15.49
C ASP A 125 -1.70 -13.99 -14.35
N GLN A 126 -1.51 -12.66 -14.54
CA GLN A 126 -1.93 -11.63 -13.60
C GLN A 126 -3.47 -11.63 -13.41
N LEU A 127 -4.24 -11.72 -14.51
CA LEU A 127 -5.69 -11.82 -14.44
C LEU A 127 -6.13 -13.04 -13.64
N LEU A 128 -5.51 -14.21 -13.87
CA LEU A 128 -5.81 -15.42 -13.12
C LEU A 128 -5.47 -15.28 -11.63
N ALA A 129 -4.39 -14.57 -11.29
CA ALA A 129 -4.07 -14.26 -9.89
C ALA A 129 -5.15 -13.38 -9.25
N LEU A 130 -5.63 -12.34 -9.95
CA LEU A 130 -6.73 -11.48 -9.50
C LEU A 130 -8.03 -12.30 -9.28
N VAL A 131 -8.36 -13.19 -10.21
CA VAL A 131 -9.53 -14.08 -10.11
C VAL A 131 -9.43 -15.00 -8.89
N ARG A 132 -8.23 -15.53 -8.59
CA ARG A 132 -8.01 -16.34 -7.38
C ARG A 132 -8.28 -15.54 -6.11
N LEU A 133 -7.83 -14.28 -6.05
CA LEU A 133 -8.16 -13.40 -4.91
C LEU A 133 -9.67 -13.23 -4.75
N GLN A 134 -10.42 -13.05 -5.84
CA GLN A 134 -11.87 -12.96 -5.79
C GLN A 134 -12.52 -14.28 -5.32
N GLN A 135 -12.14 -15.41 -5.91
CA GLN A 135 -12.68 -16.72 -5.56
C GLN A 135 -12.45 -17.14 -4.11
N THR A 136 -11.38 -16.61 -3.52
CA THR A 136 -11.01 -16.87 -2.13
C THR A 136 -11.42 -15.75 -1.17
N GLU A 137 -12.26 -14.80 -1.63
CA GLU A 137 -12.73 -13.65 -0.84
C GLU A 137 -11.61 -12.77 -0.29
N ARG A 138 -10.48 -12.66 -1.03
CA ARG A 138 -9.28 -11.88 -0.65
C ARG A 138 -9.05 -10.64 -1.52
N LEU A 139 -9.95 -10.36 -2.47
CA LEU A 139 -9.79 -9.25 -3.42
C LEU A 139 -10.21 -7.91 -2.81
N ASP A 140 -11.41 -7.84 -2.22
CA ASP A 140 -11.95 -6.59 -1.65
C ASP A 140 -11.44 -6.39 -0.22
N THR A 141 -10.23 -5.87 -0.11
CA THR A 141 -9.55 -5.59 1.16
C THR A 141 -9.64 -4.11 1.54
N TRP A 142 -9.41 -3.83 2.80
CA TRP A 142 -9.11 -2.48 3.29
C TRP A 142 -7.72 -2.48 3.95
N PRO A 143 -6.91 -1.40 3.79
CA PRO A 143 -5.57 -1.32 4.36
C PRO A 143 -5.61 -0.91 5.84
N LEU A 144 -4.94 -1.68 6.69
CA LEU A 144 -4.51 -1.28 8.03
C LEU A 144 -3.01 -0.97 7.97
N VAL A 145 -2.65 0.30 8.06
CA VAL A 145 -1.26 0.73 7.97
C VAL A 145 -0.69 0.99 9.36
N ILE A 146 0.43 0.35 9.72
CA ILE A 146 1.16 0.60 10.96
C ILE A 146 2.45 1.33 10.61
N VAL A 147 2.65 2.53 11.19
CA VAL A 147 3.79 3.41 10.89
C VAL A 147 4.59 3.67 12.14
N ARG A 148 5.90 3.47 12.07
CA ARG A 148 6.82 4.04 13.03
C ARG A 148 7.10 5.50 12.67
N HIS A 149 7.00 6.42 13.64
CA HIS A 149 7.32 7.84 13.38
C HIS A 149 8.66 8.00 12.65
N ALA A 150 8.74 8.99 11.76
CA ALA A 150 9.95 9.30 11.00
C ALA A 150 11.09 9.81 11.88
N HIS A 151 12.27 10.03 11.30
CA HIS A 151 13.44 10.50 11.99
C HIS A 151 13.16 11.80 12.73
N ALA A 152 13.73 11.93 13.93
CA ALA A 152 13.59 13.12 14.77
C ALA A 152 14.96 13.52 15.31
N VAL A 153 15.12 14.79 15.62
CA VAL A 153 16.33 15.34 16.25
C VAL A 153 16.79 14.40 17.37
N ALA A 154 18.09 14.11 17.45
CA ALA A 154 18.62 13.19 18.46
C ALA A 154 18.35 13.70 19.88
N ARG A 155 18.13 12.79 20.84
CA ARG A 155 17.82 13.21 22.24
C ARG A 155 18.90 14.10 22.83
N GLY A 156 20.19 13.81 22.54
CA GLY A 156 21.32 14.59 23.03
C GLY A 156 21.45 15.97 22.39
N GLU A 157 20.86 16.22 21.27
CA GLU A 157 20.86 17.49 20.53
C GLU A 157 19.60 18.33 20.82
N TRP A 158 18.58 17.73 21.43
CA TRP A 158 17.32 18.39 21.74
C TRP A 158 17.43 19.23 23.01
N SER A 159 17.38 20.54 22.86
CA SER A 159 17.46 21.50 24.00
C SER A 159 16.12 21.74 24.72
N GLY A 160 15.04 21.18 24.23
CA GLY A 160 13.71 21.32 24.85
C GLY A 160 13.54 20.44 26.08
N THR A 161 12.64 20.83 26.98
CA THR A 161 12.42 20.15 28.27
C THR A 161 11.56 18.90 28.19
N LYS A 162 10.78 18.73 27.09
CA LYS A 162 9.84 17.63 26.94
C LYS A 162 10.15 16.81 25.70
N ASP A 163 10.51 15.52 25.85
CA ASP A 163 10.80 14.62 24.73
C ASP A 163 9.61 14.47 23.75
N THR A 164 8.37 14.60 24.25
CA THR A 164 7.17 14.59 23.39
C THR A 164 7.13 15.77 22.41
N LYS A 165 7.90 16.83 22.62
CA LYS A 165 8.01 18.01 21.75
C LYS A 165 9.19 17.96 20.80
N ARG A 166 9.95 16.88 20.80
CA ARG A 166 11.09 16.67 19.92
C ARG A 166 10.64 16.57 18.45
N PRO A 167 11.09 17.50 17.56
CA PRO A 167 10.61 17.60 16.19
C PRO A 167 11.28 16.56 15.28
N LEU A 168 10.75 16.40 14.09
CA LEU A 168 11.44 15.70 13.00
C LEU A 168 12.70 16.48 12.59
N ASP A 169 13.74 15.75 12.25
CA ASP A 169 14.91 16.29 11.54
C ASP A 169 14.64 16.41 10.02
N ASP A 170 15.65 16.79 9.24
CA ASP A 170 15.48 16.96 7.78
C ASP A 170 15.13 15.66 7.08
N LEU A 171 15.78 14.57 7.44
CA LEU A 171 15.48 13.24 6.91
C LEU A 171 14.05 12.81 7.26
N GLY A 172 13.63 13.07 8.50
CA GLY A 172 12.27 12.75 8.93
C GLY A 172 11.21 13.55 8.20
N ARG A 173 11.48 14.83 7.89
CA ARG A 173 10.58 15.65 7.07
C ARG A 173 10.46 15.12 5.63
N ALA A 174 11.61 14.78 5.02
CA ALA A 174 11.62 14.19 3.68
C ALA A 174 10.84 12.87 3.63
N ARG A 175 11.07 11.97 4.60
CA ARG A 175 10.32 10.72 4.71
C ARG A 175 8.82 10.91 4.95
N ALA A 176 8.42 11.91 5.74
CA ALA A 176 7.01 12.22 5.95
C ALA A 176 6.32 12.67 4.64
N VAL A 177 7.02 13.40 3.77
CA VAL A 177 6.53 13.78 2.44
C VAL A 177 6.37 12.55 1.56
N ALA A 178 7.41 11.72 1.44
CA ALA A 178 7.37 10.50 0.63
C ALA A 178 6.31 9.51 1.14
N LEU A 179 6.19 9.33 2.45
CA LEU A 179 5.15 8.52 3.07
C LEU A 179 3.73 9.01 2.73
N SER A 180 3.53 10.33 2.57
CA SER A 180 2.22 10.86 2.18
C SER A 180 1.76 10.33 0.83
N ALA A 181 2.66 10.17 -0.15
CA ALA A 181 2.35 9.59 -1.45
C ALA A 181 1.97 8.10 -1.33
N VAL A 182 2.73 7.32 -0.54
CA VAL A 182 2.40 5.91 -0.26
C VAL A 182 1.02 5.78 0.39
N LEU A 183 0.71 6.56 1.41
CA LEU A 183 -0.59 6.53 2.08
C LEU A 183 -1.75 6.90 1.15
N THR A 184 -1.50 7.77 0.17
CA THR A 184 -2.47 8.12 -0.88
C THR A 184 -2.77 6.92 -1.76
N ALA A 185 -1.76 6.15 -2.17
CA ALA A 185 -1.93 4.95 -2.98
C ALA A 185 -2.84 3.91 -2.31
N TYR A 186 -2.82 3.83 -0.97
CA TYR A 186 -3.69 2.94 -0.19
C TYR A 186 -4.99 3.60 0.30
N GLY A 187 -5.26 4.86 -0.04
CA GLY A 187 -6.52 5.55 0.22
C GLY A 187 -6.93 5.59 1.69
N VAL A 188 -5.98 5.84 2.61
CA VAL A 188 -6.23 5.88 4.05
C VAL A 188 -7.20 7.02 4.41
N THR A 189 -8.31 6.72 5.06
CA THR A 189 -9.34 7.72 5.44
C THR A 189 -9.28 8.12 6.91
N ARG A 190 -8.63 7.31 7.73
CA ARG A 190 -8.52 7.51 9.17
C ARG A 190 -7.08 7.42 9.66
N VAL A 191 -6.63 8.43 10.37
CA VAL A 191 -5.30 8.51 10.98
C VAL A 191 -5.43 8.55 12.49
N VAL A 192 -4.84 7.57 13.18
CA VAL A 192 -4.72 7.53 14.63
C VAL A 192 -3.24 7.56 14.99
N THR A 193 -2.83 8.53 15.81
CA THR A 193 -1.40 8.75 16.08
C THR A 193 -1.14 9.05 17.56
N SER A 194 0.10 8.85 18.00
CA SER A 194 0.61 9.38 19.26
C SER A 194 0.54 10.92 19.27
N PRO A 195 0.29 11.55 20.43
CA PRO A 195 0.33 13.01 20.55
C PRO A 195 1.74 13.61 20.51
N SER A 196 2.79 12.80 20.45
CA SER A 196 4.17 13.28 20.33
C SER A 196 4.40 13.96 18.98
N ASP A 197 5.10 15.11 18.96
CA ASP A 197 5.26 15.93 17.76
C ASP A 197 5.86 15.13 16.60
N ARG A 198 6.85 14.25 16.86
CA ARG A 198 7.44 13.39 15.82
C ARG A 198 6.42 12.45 15.15
N CYS A 199 5.45 11.93 15.90
CA CYS A 199 4.38 11.08 15.31
C CYS A 199 3.35 11.92 14.57
N LEU A 200 2.91 13.04 15.15
CA LEU A 200 1.97 13.95 14.50
C LEU A 200 2.53 14.45 13.16
N ARG A 201 3.77 14.98 13.17
CA ARG A 201 4.41 15.52 11.96
C ARG A 201 4.71 14.47 10.89
N THR A 202 4.86 13.20 11.26
CA THR A 202 5.02 12.12 10.29
C THR A 202 3.78 11.93 9.41
N VAL A 203 2.58 12.17 9.95
CA VAL A 203 1.31 11.83 9.27
C VAL A 203 0.38 13.03 9.00
N GLU A 204 0.71 14.19 9.54
CA GLU A 204 -0.15 15.39 9.45
C GLU A 204 -0.26 15.90 8.01
N LEU A 205 0.85 15.91 7.26
CA LEU A 205 0.85 16.32 5.85
C LEU A 205 -0.18 15.51 5.06
N TYR A 206 -0.09 14.19 5.17
CA TYR A 206 -1.05 13.29 4.54
C TYR A 206 -2.48 13.56 4.99
N ALA A 207 -2.70 13.64 6.32
CA ALA A 207 -4.05 13.83 6.86
C ALA A 207 -4.71 15.11 6.34
N VAL A 208 -3.92 16.18 6.17
CA VAL A 208 -4.41 17.45 5.63
C VAL A 208 -4.69 17.35 4.13
N SER A 209 -3.74 16.85 3.34
CA SER A 209 -3.87 16.78 1.88
C SER A 209 -4.99 15.84 1.42
N ALA A 210 -5.16 14.71 2.11
CA ALA A 210 -6.18 13.71 1.79
C ALA A 210 -7.53 13.96 2.50
N GLY A 211 -7.66 14.98 3.35
CA GLY A 211 -8.85 15.20 4.17
C GLY A 211 -9.14 14.06 5.15
N ALA A 212 -8.12 13.27 5.52
CA ALA A 212 -8.27 12.12 6.40
C ALA A 212 -8.54 12.54 7.85
N ARG A 213 -9.35 11.74 8.56
CA ARG A 213 -9.73 12.03 9.95
C ARG A 213 -8.57 11.75 10.91
N LEU A 214 -7.83 12.77 11.30
CA LEU A 214 -6.71 12.65 12.25
C LEU A 214 -7.19 12.72 13.71
N ARG A 215 -6.74 11.75 14.53
CA ARG A 215 -6.99 11.68 15.97
C ARG A 215 -5.72 11.29 16.72
N SER A 216 -5.27 12.11 17.68
CA SER A 216 -4.19 11.74 18.58
C SER A 216 -4.70 10.95 19.80
N ARG A 217 -3.91 9.98 20.28
CA ARG A 217 -4.25 9.08 21.39
C ARG A 217 -3.05 8.90 22.31
N ARG A 218 -3.19 9.27 23.59
CA ARG A 218 -2.11 9.13 24.60
C ARG A 218 -1.65 7.69 24.78
N GLY A 219 -2.55 6.70 24.61
CA GLY A 219 -2.18 5.29 24.69
C GLY A 219 -1.19 4.81 23.63
N LEU A 220 -0.93 5.62 22.58
CA LEU A 220 0.06 5.36 21.54
C LEU A 220 1.40 6.08 21.78
N SER A 221 1.56 6.89 22.85
CA SER A 221 2.85 7.43 23.24
C SER A 221 3.64 6.40 24.06
N GLU A 222 4.97 6.55 24.13
CA GLU A 222 5.82 5.66 24.96
C GLU A 222 5.35 5.66 26.41
N GLU A 223 5.17 6.85 27.00
CA GLU A 223 4.73 7.00 28.40
C GLU A 223 3.28 6.49 28.61
N GLY A 224 2.41 6.70 27.64
CA GLY A 224 1.02 6.23 27.73
C GLY A 224 0.91 4.73 27.57
N PHE A 225 1.78 4.13 26.79
CA PHE A 225 1.90 2.67 26.63
C PHE A 225 2.51 2.05 27.88
N GLU A 226 3.60 2.60 28.40
CA GLU A 226 4.22 2.12 29.65
C GLU A 226 3.24 2.14 30.82
N ALA A 227 2.44 3.21 30.94
CA ALA A 227 1.44 3.33 32.01
C ALA A 227 0.22 2.39 31.82
N ALA A 228 -0.17 2.06 30.59
CA ALA A 228 -1.35 1.25 30.31
C ALA A 228 -1.31 0.63 28.88
N PRO A 229 -0.53 -0.46 28.66
CA PRO A 229 -0.34 -1.08 27.34
C PRO A 229 -1.66 -1.45 26.63
N GLN A 230 -2.66 -1.90 27.38
CA GLN A 230 -3.98 -2.26 26.87
C GLN A 230 -4.73 -1.13 26.19
N ARG A 231 -4.29 0.14 26.33
CA ARG A 231 -4.89 1.28 25.60
C ARG A 231 -4.48 1.28 24.13
N ALA A 232 -3.22 0.97 23.82
CA ALA A 232 -2.74 0.87 22.45
C ALA A 232 -3.47 -0.26 21.71
N HIS A 233 -3.55 -1.43 22.34
CA HIS A 233 -4.32 -2.58 21.91
C HIS A 233 -5.78 -2.23 21.56
N ARG A 234 -6.50 -1.57 22.49
CA ARG A 234 -7.88 -1.12 22.23
C ARG A 234 -8.02 -0.15 21.06
N HIS A 235 -6.99 0.64 20.75
CA HIS A 235 -7.02 1.52 19.58
C HIS A 235 -6.93 0.71 18.28
N LEU A 236 -6.07 -0.30 18.23
CA LEU A 236 -5.97 -1.22 17.11
C LEU A 236 -7.28 -2.01 16.89
N LEU A 237 -7.82 -2.62 17.95
CA LEU A 237 -9.08 -3.36 17.87
C LEU A 237 -10.23 -2.51 17.32
N ARG A 238 -10.33 -1.26 17.74
CA ARG A 238 -11.35 -0.34 17.21
C ARG A 238 -11.18 -0.01 15.72
N LEU A 239 -9.96 -0.04 15.18
CA LEU A 239 -9.74 0.09 13.74
C LEU A 239 -10.20 -1.17 13.01
N LEU A 240 -9.88 -2.35 13.55
CA LEU A 240 -10.34 -3.63 13.02
C LEU A 240 -11.87 -3.78 13.06
N GLU A 241 -12.52 -3.31 14.15
CA GLU A 241 -13.98 -3.29 14.26
C GLU A 241 -14.65 -2.42 13.18
N ARG A 242 -13.99 -1.34 12.78
CA ARG A 242 -14.53 -0.41 11.77
C ARG A 242 -14.43 -0.91 10.34
N GLY A 243 -13.36 -1.65 10.02
CA GLY A 243 -13.15 -2.18 8.67
C GLY A 243 -13.01 -1.09 7.59
N GLU A 244 -12.39 0.03 7.92
CA GLU A 244 -12.17 1.14 6.98
C GLU A 244 -10.67 1.43 6.82
N PRO A 245 -10.21 1.93 5.66
CA PRO A 245 -8.81 2.27 5.42
C PRO A 245 -8.25 3.15 6.54
N ALA A 246 -7.28 2.62 7.30
CA ALA A 246 -6.81 3.25 8.52
C ALA A 246 -5.30 3.17 8.70
N LEU A 247 -4.76 4.18 9.41
CA LEU A 247 -3.35 4.25 9.79
C LEU A 247 -3.22 4.43 11.30
N LEU A 248 -2.26 3.70 11.90
CA LEU A 248 -1.82 3.86 13.27
C LEU A 248 -0.35 4.24 13.28
N CYS A 249 -0.02 5.47 13.72
CA CYS A 249 1.36 5.94 13.84
C CYS A 249 1.79 5.99 15.30
N THR A 250 2.93 5.35 15.62
CA THR A 250 3.42 5.23 16.99
C THR A 250 4.96 5.13 17.06
N HIS A 251 5.47 4.59 18.14
CA HIS A 251 6.88 4.49 18.52
C HIS A 251 7.38 3.05 18.49
N GLY A 252 8.71 2.88 18.32
CA GLY A 252 9.35 1.57 18.27
C GLY A 252 8.92 0.60 19.38
N PRO A 253 8.93 0.98 20.68
CA PRO A 253 8.51 0.06 21.75
C PRO A 253 7.03 -0.34 21.76
N VAL A 254 6.16 0.43 21.08
CA VAL A 254 4.71 0.18 21.05
C VAL A 254 4.34 -0.76 19.88
N ILE A 255 5.18 -0.84 18.84
CA ILE A 255 4.86 -1.59 17.61
C ILE A 255 4.83 -3.10 17.85
N PRO A 256 5.84 -3.77 18.45
CA PRO A 256 5.84 -5.23 18.55
C PRO A 256 4.58 -5.81 19.21
N PRO A 257 4.08 -5.29 20.36
CA PRO A 257 2.82 -5.78 20.93
C PRO A 257 1.60 -5.58 20.05
N LEU A 258 1.55 -4.50 19.25
CA LEU A 258 0.48 -4.30 18.26
C LEU A 258 0.57 -5.30 17.11
N LEU A 259 1.79 -5.65 16.69
CA LEU A 259 2.00 -6.67 15.67
C LEU A 259 1.65 -8.07 16.20
N ASP A 260 1.85 -8.36 17.50
CA ASP A 260 1.38 -9.62 18.11
C ASP A 260 -0.14 -9.76 17.99
N ASP A 261 -0.91 -8.67 18.15
CA ASP A 261 -2.36 -8.69 17.97
C ASP A 261 -2.77 -8.95 16.50
N VAL A 262 -2.02 -8.40 15.56
CA VAL A 262 -2.24 -8.61 14.12
C VAL A 262 -1.82 -10.01 13.71
N ALA A 263 -0.75 -10.56 14.29
CA ALA A 263 -0.26 -11.92 14.02
C ALA A 263 -1.34 -13.00 14.21
N GLY A 264 -2.17 -12.86 15.25
CA GLY A 264 -3.29 -13.75 15.50
C GLY A 264 -4.41 -13.70 14.44
N ARG A 265 -4.30 -12.81 13.45
CA ARG A 265 -5.27 -12.59 12.37
C ARG A 265 -4.71 -12.86 10.97
N LEU A 266 -3.48 -13.37 10.88
CA LEU A 266 -2.91 -13.76 9.60
C LEU A 266 -3.71 -14.91 8.99
N ASP A 267 -4.03 -14.80 7.71
CA ASP A 267 -4.71 -15.86 6.97
C ASP A 267 -3.69 -16.92 6.55
N LEU A 268 -3.61 -17.99 7.35
CA LEU A 268 -2.64 -19.07 7.18
C LEU A 268 -3.03 -20.08 6.09
N ASP A 269 -4.27 -20.03 5.60
CA ASP A 269 -4.80 -20.97 4.60
C ASP A 269 -4.57 -20.49 3.16
N ALA A 270 -3.95 -19.32 2.98
CA ALA A 270 -3.71 -18.75 1.66
C ALA A 270 -2.53 -19.40 0.93
N ALA A 271 -2.68 -19.64 -0.36
CA ALA A 271 -1.50 -19.81 -1.24
C ALA A 271 -0.66 -18.52 -1.15
N GLY A 272 0.60 -18.63 -0.71
CA GLY A 272 1.44 -17.47 -0.39
C GLY A 272 1.45 -17.07 1.09
N SER A 273 0.75 -17.79 1.96
CA SER A 273 0.75 -17.53 3.41
C SER A 273 2.15 -17.54 4.02
N VAL A 274 3.06 -18.37 3.51
CA VAL A 274 4.45 -18.43 3.99
C VAL A 274 5.14 -17.08 3.77
N GLU A 275 5.02 -16.48 2.59
CA GLU A 275 5.62 -15.17 2.28
C GLU A 275 5.01 -14.06 3.15
N VAL A 276 3.70 -14.08 3.37
CA VAL A 276 3.02 -13.14 4.28
C VAL A 276 3.52 -13.29 5.71
N ILE A 277 3.68 -14.53 6.19
CA ILE A 277 4.21 -14.81 7.52
C ILE A 277 5.64 -14.34 7.67
N GLU A 278 6.51 -14.61 6.67
CA GLU A 278 7.92 -14.20 6.69
C GLU A 278 8.04 -12.67 6.71
N GLN A 279 7.39 -11.96 5.81
CA GLN A 279 7.41 -10.49 5.76
C GLN A 279 6.86 -9.86 7.04
N PHE A 280 5.83 -10.47 7.62
CA PHE A 280 5.26 -10.01 8.88
C PHE A 280 6.20 -10.27 10.07
N ALA A 281 6.83 -11.45 10.13
CA ALA A 281 7.80 -11.81 11.15
C ALA A 281 9.03 -10.87 11.11
N GLU A 282 9.56 -10.57 9.92
CA GLU A 282 10.62 -9.58 9.74
C GLU A 282 10.23 -8.20 10.31
N ALA A 283 9.04 -7.71 9.97
CA ALA A 283 8.55 -6.42 10.48
C ALA A 283 8.43 -6.40 12.01
N ARG A 284 8.07 -7.52 12.63
CA ARG A 284 7.93 -7.70 14.07
C ARG A 284 9.27 -7.80 14.78
N ASP A 285 10.17 -8.65 14.28
CA ASP A 285 11.41 -9.04 14.95
C ASP A 285 12.53 -8.01 14.71
N ASP A 286 12.68 -7.53 13.47
CA ASP A 286 13.67 -6.51 13.09
C ASP A 286 13.23 -5.09 13.41
N LYS A 287 11.98 -4.90 13.77
CA LYS A 287 11.28 -3.62 13.96
C LYS A 287 11.17 -2.83 12.66
N LEU A 288 10.12 -2.06 12.56
CA LEU A 288 10.00 -1.07 11.47
C LEU A 288 11.06 0.02 11.64
N ASP A 289 11.67 0.44 10.55
CA ASP A 289 12.54 1.61 10.51
C ASP A 289 11.74 2.90 10.77
N LYS A 290 12.46 3.98 11.13
CA LYS A 290 11.81 5.28 11.34
C LYS A 290 11.29 5.84 10.03
N GLY A 291 9.98 6.05 9.94
CA GLY A 291 9.28 6.47 8.72
C GLY A 291 8.79 5.30 7.86
N GLU A 292 9.04 4.07 8.27
CA GLU A 292 8.56 2.88 7.58
C GLU A 292 7.09 2.61 7.89
N ALA A 293 6.36 2.15 6.88
CA ALA A 293 4.99 1.71 6.93
C ALA A 293 4.89 0.21 6.64
N LEU A 294 4.18 -0.52 7.49
CA LEU A 294 3.68 -1.86 7.22
C LEU A 294 2.21 -1.74 6.81
N VAL A 295 1.89 -2.12 5.60
CA VAL A 295 0.53 -2.19 5.07
C VAL A 295 0.01 -3.60 5.21
N CYS A 296 -1.06 -3.78 5.97
CA CYS A 296 -1.78 -5.04 6.10
C CYS A 296 -3.07 -4.95 5.29
N HIS A 297 -3.24 -5.82 4.30
CA HIS A 297 -4.47 -5.94 3.54
C HIS A 297 -5.46 -6.82 4.32
N VAL A 298 -6.56 -6.25 4.75
CA VAL A 298 -7.51 -6.91 5.65
C VAL A 298 -8.83 -7.16 4.95
N VAL A 299 -9.36 -8.36 5.11
CA VAL A 299 -10.75 -8.71 4.78
C VAL A 299 -11.56 -8.89 6.06
N GLY A 300 -12.87 -8.64 5.99
CA GLY A 300 -13.74 -8.72 7.16
C GLY A 300 -13.51 -7.60 8.17
N THR A 301 -14.16 -7.70 9.32
CA THR A 301 -14.14 -6.67 10.39
C THR A 301 -14.26 -7.34 11.77
N GLY A 302 -13.82 -6.66 12.83
CA GLY A 302 -13.91 -7.15 14.18
C GLY A 302 -13.24 -8.52 14.35
N ASP A 303 -13.98 -9.50 14.83
CA ASP A 303 -13.46 -10.86 15.06
C ASP A 303 -13.27 -11.66 13.77
N THR A 304 -13.92 -11.25 12.67
CA THR A 304 -13.74 -11.87 11.35
C THR A 304 -12.63 -11.22 10.52
N ALA A 305 -11.97 -10.18 11.05
CA ALA A 305 -10.88 -9.51 10.36
C ALA A 305 -9.69 -10.47 10.18
N ARG A 306 -9.24 -10.65 8.93
CA ARG A 306 -8.08 -11.47 8.55
C ARG A 306 -7.14 -10.68 7.66
N VAL A 307 -5.84 -10.78 7.93
CA VAL A 307 -4.78 -10.19 7.10
C VAL A 307 -4.40 -11.18 6.02
N VAL A 308 -4.61 -10.82 4.77
CA VAL A 308 -4.42 -11.70 3.60
C VAL A 308 -3.16 -11.39 2.80
N ALA A 309 -2.57 -10.21 3.00
CA ALA A 309 -1.29 -9.82 2.44
C ALA A 309 -0.66 -8.71 3.29
N VAL A 310 0.66 -8.58 3.23
CA VAL A 310 1.42 -7.51 3.89
C VAL A 310 2.47 -6.95 2.93
N GLU A 311 2.79 -5.67 3.11
CA GLU A 311 3.84 -4.98 2.36
C GLU A 311 4.59 -4.02 3.28
N ARG A 312 5.87 -3.80 3.00
CA ARG A 312 6.72 -2.84 3.72
C ARG A 312 7.16 -1.73 2.78
N HIS A 313 6.99 -0.49 3.22
CA HIS A 313 7.40 0.71 2.49
C HIS A 313 8.30 1.57 3.37
N LEU A 314 9.51 1.81 2.90
CA LEU A 314 10.47 2.73 3.49
C LEU A 314 10.80 3.83 2.47
N PRO A 315 9.90 4.80 2.30
CA PRO A 315 10.02 5.84 1.28
C PRO A 315 11.07 6.91 1.63
#